data_3f784cc43872ec66161ffacf1a5fc821
#
_entry.id   3f784cc43872ec66161ffacf1a5fc821
#
_cell.length_a   1.000
_cell.length_b   1.000
_cell.length_c   1.000
_cell.angle_alpha   90.00
_cell.angle_beta   90.00
_cell.angle_gamma   90.00
#
_symmetry.space_group_name_H-M   'P 1'
#
loop_
_entity.id
_entity.type
_entity.pdbx_description
1 polymer ?
#
loop_
_entity_poly.entity_id
_entity_poly.type
_entity_poly.pdbx_seq_one_letter_code
_entity_poly.pdbx_strand_id
1 'polypeptide(L)'
;SDTLTEDKIAAYTTLYNVLTTLVKIAAPFVPFISEEIYQNLVVNLDKNAEESVHLNLWPSVDESAIDKDLEKEMDLAYTIVKLGRSARNGANIKNRQPLSKMQVSTDSLPEYYGEIIKEELNVKEVIFGADLSEHVNFEIKPNLPVLGKAYGKLIPGIRKEIAARNQMELAQKLQGGDTETIVVDGTEIVLDSN
;
A
#
# COMPACT_ATOMS: atom_id res chain seq x y z
N SER A 1 12.86 22.47 -20.12
CA SER A 1 12.11 23.74 -20.19
C SER A 1 12.27 24.46 -18.88
N ASP A 2 12.90 25.67 -18.91
CA ASP A 2 13.19 26.49 -17.72
C ASP A 2 12.00 27.32 -17.23
N THR A 3 10.82 27.15 -17.78
CA THR A 3 9.61 27.84 -17.36
C THR A 3 9.03 27.19 -16.10
N LEU A 4 8.83 28.01 -15.06
CA LEU A 4 8.08 27.63 -13.87
C LEU A 4 6.60 27.51 -14.26
N THR A 5 6.10 26.30 -14.33
CA THR A 5 4.67 26.01 -14.48
C THR A 5 4.00 25.98 -13.10
N GLU A 6 2.68 26.16 -13.05
CA GLU A 6 1.92 26.08 -11.80
C GLU A 6 2.14 24.74 -11.07
N ASP A 7 2.22 23.65 -11.81
CA ASP A 7 2.50 22.31 -11.29
C ASP A 7 3.90 22.24 -10.62
N LYS A 8 4.93 22.80 -11.27
CA LYS A 8 6.26 22.86 -10.67
C LYS A 8 6.28 23.71 -9.40
N ILE A 9 5.58 24.84 -9.40
CA ILE A 9 5.47 25.70 -8.22
C ILE A 9 4.78 24.94 -7.08
N ALA A 10 3.68 24.25 -7.36
CA ALA A 10 2.99 23.43 -6.38
C ALA A 10 3.88 22.31 -5.80
N ALA A 11 4.61 21.61 -6.66
CA ALA A 11 5.54 20.56 -6.26
C ALA A 11 6.67 21.09 -5.37
N TYR A 12 7.31 22.20 -5.75
CA TYR A 12 8.36 22.81 -4.95
C TYR A 12 7.85 23.36 -3.62
N THR A 13 6.66 23.99 -3.62
CA THR A 13 6.04 24.51 -2.40
C THR A 13 5.72 23.37 -1.42
N THR A 14 5.16 22.29 -1.93
CA THR A 14 4.86 21.09 -1.13
C THR A 14 6.15 20.51 -0.54
N LEU A 15 7.19 20.32 -1.36
CA LEU A 15 8.46 19.79 -0.91
C LEU A 15 9.11 20.71 0.16
N TYR A 16 9.08 22.01 -0.05
CA TYR A 16 9.59 22.99 0.89
C TYR A 16 8.86 22.89 2.25
N ASN A 17 7.53 22.89 2.23
CA ASN A 17 6.72 22.79 3.44
C ASN A 17 6.96 21.47 4.19
N VAL A 18 7.05 20.35 3.47
CA VAL A 18 7.35 19.04 4.07
C VAL A 18 8.75 19.05 4.70
N LEU A 19 9.77 19.51 4.00
CA LEU A 19 11.14 19.52 4.51
C LEU A 19 11.31 20.46 5.70
N THR A 20 10.76 21.66 5.64
CA THR A 20 10.87 22.62 6.74
C THR A 20 10.11 22.17 7.99
N THR A 21 8.98 21.50 7.83
CA THR A 21 8.24 20.89 8.94
C THR A 21 9.00 19.69 9.51
N LEU A 22 9.51 18.83 8.64
CA LEU A 22 10.26 17.64 9.04
C LEU A 22 11.50 17.99 9.85
N VAL A 23 12.29 19.00 9.45
CA VAL A 23 13.50 19.36 10.20
C VAL A 23 13.19 19.92 11.57
N LYS A 24 12.08 20.63 11.76
CA LYS A 24 11.61 21.09 13.07
C LYS A 24 11.27 19.91 13.99
N ILE A 25 10.59 18.91 13.46
CA ILE A 25 10.23 17.67 14.20
C ILE A 25 11.47 16.82 14.50
N ALA A 26 12.40 16.74 13.55
CA ALA A 26 13.60 15.90 13.67
C ALA A 26 14.72 16.53 14.52
N ALA A 27 14.69 17.86 14.73
CA ALA A 27 15.75 18.59 15.42
C ALA A 27 16.14 18.02 16.79
N PRO A 28 15.23 17.55 17.66
CA PRO A 28 15.60 16.94 18.93
C PRO A 28 16.38 15.63 18.80
N PHE A 29 16.27 14.92 17.69
CA PHE A 29 16.86 13.60 17.44
C PHE A 29 18.17 13.70 16.62
N VAL A 30 18.18 14.58 15.63
CA VAL A 30 19.29 14.75 14.68
C VAL A 30 19.64 16.26 14.53
N PRO A 31 20.13 16.91 15.60
CA PRO A 31 20.21 18.36 15.67
C PRO A 31 21.08 19.00 14.58
N PHE A 32 22.23 18.43 14.26
CA PHE A 32 23.18 19.04 13.34
C PHE A 32 22.68 19.06 11.89
N ILE A 33 22.14 17.95 11.41
CA ILE A 33 21.61 17.90 10.04
C ILE A 33 20.32 18.71 9.90
N SER A 34 19.50 18.76 10.95
CA SER A 34 18.29 19.58 10.95
C SER A 34 18.64 21.07 10.91
N GLU A 35 19.64 21.51 11.65
CA GLU A 35 20.14 22.86 11.60
C GLU A 35 20.69 23.22 10.23
N GLU A 36 21.54 22.37 9.66
CA GLU A 36 22.12 22.60 8.33
C GLU A 36 21.05 22.78 7.24
N ILE A 37 20.03 21.88 7.23
CA ILE A 37 18.92 21.99 6.29
C ILE A 37 18.10 23.26 6.53
N TYR A 38 17.83 23.61 7.78
CA TYR A 38 17.06 24.81 8.15
C TYR A 38 17.79 26.09 7.73
N GLN A 39 19.09 26.18 7.96
CA GLN A 39 19.90 27.31 7.54
C GLN A 39 19.84 27.50 6.02
N ASN A 40 19.96 26.41 5.26
CA ASN A 40 19.95 26.47 3.80
C ASN A 40 18.56 26.78 3.21
N LEU A 41 17.51 26.20 3.77
CA LEU A 41 16.15 26.32 3.21
C LEU A 41 15.38 27.54 3.75
N VAL A 42 15.66 27.98 4.96
CA VAL A 42 14.85 29.01 5.63
C VAL A 42 15.65 30.26 5.87
N VAL A 43 16.68 30.23 6.71
CA VAL A 43 17.41 31.45 7.16
C VAL A 43 18.08 32.18 6.00
N ASN A 44 18.62 31.45 5.03
CA ASN A 44 19.23 32.07 3.86
C ASN A 44 18.23 32.80 2.94
N LEU A 45 16.94 32.37 2.98
CA LEU A 45 15.88 32.92 2.13
C LEU A 45 15.04 34.00 2.86
N ASP A 46 14.74 33.78 4.14
CA ASP A 46 13.92 34.68 4.96
C ASP A 46 14.73 35.20 6.15
N LYS A 47 15.07 36.46 6.11
CA LYS A 47 15.84 37.16 7.18
C LYS A 47 15.02 37.44 8.44
N ASN A 48 13.70 37.23 8.40
CA ASN A 48 12.81 37.37 9.56
C ASN A 48 12.56 36.04 10.25
N ALA A 49 13.04 34.92 9.69
CA ALA A 49 12.93 33.61 10.33
C ALA A 49 13.81 33.54 11.59
N GLU A 50 13.46 32.63 12.50
CA GLU A 50 14.32 32.31 13.65
C GLU A 50 15.71 31.90 13.16
N GLU A 51 16.74 32.32 13.86
CA GLU A 51 18.16 32.13 13.47
C GLU A 51 18.61 30.65 13.54
N SER A 52 17.84 29.81 14.23
CA SER A 52 18.11 28.36 14.38
C SER A 52 16.82 27.53 14.38
N VAL A 53 16.90 26.29 13.87
CA VAL A 53 15.78 25.35 13.93
C VAL A 53 15.32 25.11 15.37
N HIS A 54 16.26 25.18 16.33
CA HIS A 54 16.01 24.91 17.74
C HIS A 54 15.25 26.02 18.47
N LEU A 55 15.10 27.20 17.87
CA LEU A 55 14.31 28.31 18.41
C LEU A 55 12.87 28.29 17.91
N ASN A 56 12.55 27.41 16.94
CA ASN A 56 11.20 27.30 16.42
C ASN A 56 10.28 26.56 17.40
N LEU A 57 9.00 26.93 17.37
CA LEU A 57 7.95 26.19 18.04
C LEU A 57 7.70 24.86 17.32
N TRP A 58 7.19 23.89 18.07
CA TRP A 58 6.72 22.63 17.50
C TRP A 58 5.62 22.88 16.46
N PRO A 59 5.68 22.28 15.27
CA PRO A 59 4.68 22.49 14.23
C PRO A 59 3.28 22.08 14.71
N SER A 60 2.30 22.93 14.45
CA SER A 60 0.89 22.63 14.65
C SER A 60 0.28 21.98 13.40
N VAL A 61 -0.72 21.13 13.62
CA VAL A 61 -1.49 20.53 12.52
C VAL A 61 -2.52 21.54 12.02
N ASP A 62 -2.60 21.73 10.71
CA ASP A 62 -3.71 22.41 10.05
C ASP A 62 -4.75 21.39 9.61
N GLU A 63 -5.77 21.18 10.43
CA GLU A 63 -6.83 20.19 10.15
C GLU A 63 -7.66 20.57 8.91
N SER A 64 -7.70 21.85 8.53
CA SER A 64 -8.41 22.31 7.33
C SER A 64 -7.75 21.90 6.02
N ALA A 65 -6.45 21.57 6.06
CA ALA A 65 -5.69 21.10 4.92
C ALA A 65 -5.76 19.57 4.73
N ILE A 66 -6.41 18.85 5.64
CA ILE A 66 -6.52 17.39 5.57
C ILE A 66 -7.72 16.99 4.69
N ASP A 67 -7.45 16.41 3.54
CA ASP A 67 -8.44 15.81 2.65
C ASP A 67 -8.44 14.29 2.80
N LYS A 68 -9.43 13.76 3.51
CA LYS A 68 -9.55 12.33 3.81
C LYS A 68 -9.84 11.46 2.59
N ASP A 69 -10.49 12.00 1.59
CA ASP A 69 -10.81 11.25 0.38
C ASP A 69 -9.57 11.18 -0.52
N LEU A 70 -8.83 12.27 -0.65
CA LEU A 70 -7.52 12.30 -1.31
C LEU A 70 -6.53 11.31 -0.64
N GLU A 71 -6.47 11.28 0.70
CA GLU A 71 -5.62 10.34 1.44
C GLU A 71 -5.96 8.89 1.11
N LYS A 72 -7.24 8.52 1.09
CA LYS A 72 -7.70 7.15 0.77
C LYS A 72 -7.37 6.76 -0.67
N GLU A 73 -7.64 7.66 -1.61
CA GLU A 73 -7.37 7.41 -3.03
C GLU A 73 -5.87 7.24 -3.27
N MET A 74 -5.04 8.09 -2.64
CA MET A 74 -3.59 8.00 -2.76
C MET A 74 -3.04 6.73 -2.09
N ASP A 75 -3.58 6.32 -0.94
CA ASP A 75 -3.18 5.09 -0.26
C ASP A 75 -3.53 3.85 -1.11
N LEU A 76 -4.70 3.87 -1.76
CA LEU A 76 -5.08 2.82 -2.71
C LEU A 76 -4.13 2.79 -3.92
N ALA A 77 -3.83 3.94 -4.52
CA ALA A 77 -2.88 4.04 -5.64
C ALA A 77 -1.48 3.53 -5.23
N TYR A 78 -1.01 3.92 -4.06
CA TYR A 78 0.27 3.44 -3.50
C TYR A 78 0.26 1.92 -3.29
N THR A 79 -0.83 1.38 -2.77
CA THR A 79 -1.00 -0.07 -2.58
C THR A 79 -0.95 -0.82 -3.91
N ILE A 80 -1.62 -0.30 -4.95
CA ILE A 80 -1.58 -0.87 -6.30
C ILE A 80 -0.15 -0.86 -6.85
N VAL A 81 0.58 0.24 -6.71
CA VAL A 81 1.98 0.34 -7.15
C VAL A 81 2.87 -0.66 -6.39
N LYS A 82 2.69 -0.78 -5.08
CA LYS A 82 3.44 -1.73 -4.24
C LYS A 82 3.20 -3.18 -4.67
N LEU A 83 1.93 -3.56 -4.87
CA LEU A 83 1.55 -4.89 -5.35
C LEU A 83 2.06 -5.15 -6.77
N GLY A 84 1.97 -4.17 -7.67
CA GLY A 84 2.49 -4.26 -9.03
C GLY A 84 4.01 -4.48 -9.06
N ARG A 85 4.77 -3.77 -8.23
CA ARG A 85 6.22 -3.99 -8.09
C ARG A 85 6.52 -5.38 -7.53
N SER A 86 5.74 -5.86 -6.56
CA SER A 86 5.86 -7.21 -6.01
C SER A 86 5.60 -8.29 -7.06
N ALA A 87 4.55 -8.12 -7.88
CA ALA A 87 4.23 -9.03 -8.96
C ALA A 87 5.36 -9.08 -10.03
N ARG A 88 5.91 -7.91 -10.40
CA ARG A 88 7.06 -7.83 -11.30
C ARG A 88 8.28 -8.57 -10.74
N ASN A 89 8.57 -8.36 -9.45
CA ASN A 89 9.69 -9.04 -8.80
C ASN A 89 9.48 -10.56 -8.76
N GLY A 90 8.28 -11.02 -8.45
CA GLY A 90 7.94 -12.45 -8.47
C GLY A 90 8.09 -13.08 -9.85
N ALA A 91 7.78 -12.33 -10.92
CA ALA A 91 7.95 -12.75 -12.30
C ALA A 91 9.37 -12.48 -12.88
N ASN A 92 10.31 -11.93 -12.08
CA ASN A 92 11.64 -11.49 -12.53
C ASN A 92 11.63 -10.46 -13.69
N ILE A 93 10.58 -9.62 -13.77
CA ILE A 93 10.44 -8.56 -14.76
C ILE A 93 10.97 -7.25 -14.17
N LYS A 94 12.03 -6.70 -14.79
CA LYS A 94 12.62 -5.43 -14.33
C LYS A 94 11.64 -4.26 -14.55
N ASN A 95 11.62 -3.29 -13.62
CA ASN A 95 10.70 -2.14 -13.73
C ASN A 95 10.90 -1.31 -15.02
N ARG A 96 12.12 -1.24 -15.55
CA ARG A 96 12.44 -0.57 -16.83
C ARG A 96 11.88 -1.29 -18.07
N GLN A 97 11.42 -2.54 -17.95
CA GLN A 97 10.81 -3.26 -19.06
C GLN A 97 9.32 -2.86 -19.14
N PRO A 98 8.86 -2.23 -20.23
CA PRO A 98 7.47 -1.84 -20.35
C PRO A 98 6.56 -3.05 -20.49
N LEU A 99 5.38 -2.99 -19.87
CA LEU A 99 4.31 -3.97 -20.04
C LEU A 99 3.14 -3.33 -20.79
N SER A 100 2.40 -4.14 -21.54
CA SER A 100 1.27 -3.65 -22.34
C SER A 100 0.12 -3.20 -21.49
N LYS A 101 -0.25 -3.98 -20.48
CA LYS A 101 -1.39 -3.68 -19.59
C LYS A 101 -1.20 -4.25 -18.19
N MET A 102 -1.88 -3.63 -17.24
CA MET A 102 -2.10 -4.11 -15.89
C MET A 102 -3.61 -4.16 -15.61
N GLN A 103 -4.05 -5.20 -14.96
CA GLN A 103 -5.44 -5.36 -14.53
C GLN A 103 -5.51 -5.28 -13.00
N VAL A 104 -6.49 -4.55 -12.49
CA VAL A 104 -6.70 -4.31 -11.07
C VAL A 104 -8.16 -4.62 -10.76
N SER A 105 -8.42 -5.41 -9.72
CA SER A 105 -9.77 -5.83 -9.34
C SER A 105 -10.56 -4.78 -8.56
N THR A 106 -9.90 -3.73 -8.08
CA THR A 106 -10.57 -2.65 -7.34
C THR A 106 -11.36 -1.73 -8.27
N ASP A 107 -12.33 -1.00 -7.73
CA ASP A 107 -13.08 0.02 -8.44
C ASP A 107 -12.16 1.10 -9.04
N SER A 108 -12.69 1.84 -10.00
CA SER A 108 -11.92 2.88 -10.69
C SER A 108 -11.49 3.98 -9.71
N LEU A 109 -10.25 4.40 -9.87
CA LEU A 109 -9.73 5.65 -9.31
C LEU A 109 -9.90 6.77 -10.34
N PRO A 110 -9.91 8.05 -9.91
CA PRO A 110 -9.77 9.19 -10.83
C PRO A 110 -8.59 9.00 -11.81
N GLU A 111 -8.76 9.47 -13.04
CA GLU A 111 -7.80 9.26 -14.15
C GLU A 111 -6.36 9.66 -13.78
N TYR A 112 -6.21 10.72 -13.01
CA TYR A 112 -4.92 11.20 -12.50
C TYR A 112 -4.11 10.11 -11.79
N TYR A 113 -4.73 9.29 -10.94
CA TYR A 113 -4.03 8.19 -10.27
C TYR A 113 -3.67 7.05 -11.23
N GLY A 114 -4.48 6.86 -12.25
CA GLY A 114 -4.18 5.91 -13.31
C GLY A 114 -2.87 6.24 -14.03
N GLU A 115 -2.63 7.53 -14.31
CA GLU A 115 -1.38 8.00 -14.92
C GLU A 115 -0.17 7.79 -13.99
N ILE A 116 -0.30 8.11 -12.70
CA ILE A 116 0.74 7.85 -11.70
C ILE A 116 1.10 6.36 -11.68
N ILE A 117 0.09 5.47 -11.63
CA ILE A 117 0.32 4.03 -11.62
C ILE A 117 1.02 3.55 -12.90
N LYS A 118 0.64 4.07 -14.07
CA LYS A 118 1.28 3.76 -15.34
C LYS A 118 2.76 4.12 -15.34
N GLU A 119 3.09 5.33 -14.91
CA GLU A 119 4.46 5.82 -14.84
C GLU A 119 5.30 5.02 -13.86
N GLU A 120 4.80 4.84 -12.63
CA GLU A 120 5.51 4.14 -11.56
C GLU A 120 5.79 2.66 -11.86
N LEU A 121 4.89 2.02 -12.59
CA LEU A 121 5.00 0.61 -12.97
C LEU A 121 5.48 0.39 -14.40
N ASN A 122 5.70 1.44 -15.18
CA ASN A 122 6.07 1.35 -16.59
C ASN A 122 5.13 0.42 -17.36
N VAL A 123 3.83 0.69 -17.27
CA VAL A 123 2.76 -0.01 -17.99
C VAL A 123 2.04 0.96 -18.92
N LYS A 124 1.61 0.49 -20.10
CA LYS A 124 0.95 1.34 -21.09
C LYS A 124 -0.52 1.60 -20.75
N GLU A 125 -1.16 0.65 -20.09
CA GLU A 125 -2.59 0.70 -19.79
C GLU A 125 -2.85 0.09 -18.40
N VAL A 126 -3.74 0.73 -17.61
CA VAL A 126 -4.27 0.20 -16.36
C VAL A 126 -5.77 0.02 -16.51
N ILE A 127 -6.27 -1.19 -16.28
CA ILE A 127 -7.69 -1.55 -16.37
C ILE A 127 -8.19 -1.81 -14.96
N PHE A 128 -9.07 -0.95 -14.46
CA PHE A 128 -9.73 -1.11 -13.18
C PHE A 128 -11.01 -1.97 -13.28
N GLY A 129 -11.46 -2.53 -12.17
CA GLY A 129 -12.67 -3.35 -12.09
C GLY A 129 -12.57 -4.65 -12.88
N ALA A 130 -11.36 -5.13 -13.16
CA ALA A 130 -11.16 -6.36 -13.90
C ALA A 130 -11.55 -7.58 -13.05
N ASP A 131 -12.30 -8.50 -13.62
CA ASP A 131 -12.47 -9.82 -13.03
C ASP A 131 -11.18 -10.62 -13.19
N LEU A 132 -10.48 -10.83 -12.08
CA LEU A 132 -9.23 -11.59 -12.04
C LEU A 132 -9.45 -13.07 -11.68
N SER A 133 -10.69 -13.55 -11.57
CA SER A 133 -11.01 -14.90 -11.14
C SER A 133 -10.33 -15.99 -11.98
N GLU A 134 -10.18 -15.74 -13.30
CA GLU A 134 -9.48 -16.67 -14.20
C GLU A 134 -7.95 -16.67 -14.04
N HIS A 135 -7.39 -15.65 -13.38
CA HIS A 135 -5.94 -15.44 -13.25
C HIS A 135 -5.42 -15.67 -11.83
N VAL A 136 -6.31 -15.86 -10.87
CA VAL A 136 -5.97 -16.06 -9.46
C VAL A 136 -6.25 -17.51 -9.06
N ASN A 137 -5.20 -18.20 -8.65
CA ASN A 137 -5.35 -19.51 -8.03
C ASN A 137 -5.33 -19.33 -6.51
N PHE A 138 -6.42 -19.72 -5.86
CA PHE A 138 -6.46 -19.76 -4.41
C PHE A 138 -5.91 -21.10 -3.92
N GLU A 139 -5.05 -21.06 -2.93
CA GLU A 139 -4.58 -22.23 -2.19
C GLU A 139 -4.91 -22.01 -0.70
N ILE A 140 -5.88 -22.73 -0.19
CA ILE A 140 -6.27 -22.65 1.22
C ILE A 140 -5.42 -23.61 2.02
N LYS A 141 -4.73 -23.07 3.04
CA LYS A 141 -3.90 -23.85 3.95
C LYS A 141 -4.48 -23.79 5.35
N PRO A 142 -4.61 -24.95 6.03
CA PRO A 142 -5.06 -24.95 7.41
C PRO A 142 -4.07 -24.23 8.32
N ASN A 143 -4.60 -23.40 9.24
CA ASN A 143 -3.82 -22.72 10.26
C ASN A 143 -3.37 -23.71 11.32
N LEU A 144 -2.15 -24.27 11.16
CA LEU A 144 -1.63 -25.33 12.03
C LEU A 144 -1.50 -24.95 13.51
N PRO A 145 -1.11 -23.73 13.90
CA PRO A 145 -1.12 -23.29 15.29
C PRO A 145 -2.50 -23.38 15.96
N VAL A 146 -3.57 -23.14 15.22
CA VAL A 146 -4.96 -23.18 15.72
C VAL A 146 -5.47 -24.63 15.68
N LEU A 147 -5.49 -25.23 14.50
CA LEU A 147 -6.05 -26.56 14.28
C LEU A 147 -5.23 -27.69 14.94
N GLY A 148 -3.92 -27.48 15.09
CA GLY A 148 -3.02 -28.50 15.67
C GLY A 148 -3.33 -28.83 17.11
N LYS A 149 -3.79 -27.88 17.89
CA LYS A 149 -4.18 -28.10 19.30
C LYS A 149 -5.47 -28.92 19.44
N ALA A 150 -6.44 -28.70 18.56
CA ALA A 150 -7.73 -29.35 18.62
C ALA A 150 -7.78 -30.65 17.80
N TYR A 151 -7.14 -30.67 16.64
CA TYR A 151 -7.31 -31.72 15.62
C TYR A 151 -5.99 -32.29 15.09
N GLY A 152 -4.91 -32.28 15.87
CA GLY A 152 -3.56 -32.61 15.44
C GLY A 152 -3.42 -33.92 14.65
N LYS A 153 -4.13 -34.98 15.06
CA LYS A 153 -4.13 -36.28 14.36
C LYS A 153 -4.93 -36.26 13.05
N LEU A 154 -5.90 -35.36 12.91
CA LEU A 154 -6.78 -35.25 11.75
C LEU A 154 -6.24 -34.28 10.67
N ILE A 155 -5.15 -33.55 10.93
CA ILE A 155 -4.58 -32.57 10.00
C ILE A 155 -4.33 -33.14 8.59
N PRO A 156 -3.79 -34.35 8.40
CA PRO A 156 -3.63 -34.90 7.06
C PRO A 156 -4.96 -35.10 6.32
N GLY A 157 -6.01 -35.52 7.02
CA GLY A 157 -7.37 -35.63 6.50
C GLY A 157 -7.96 -34.27 6.16
N ILE A 158 -7.82 -33.28 7.04
CA ILE A 158 -8.26 -31.89 6.81
C ILE A 158 -7.64 -31.32 5.54
N ARG A 159 -6.33 -31.48 5.37
CA ARG A 159 -5.63 -31.01 4.16
C ARG A 159 -6.17 -31.68 2.89
N LYS A 160 -6.44 -32.96 2.96
CA LYS A 160 -6.99 -33.75 1.83
C LYS A 160 -8.38 -33.25 1.46
N GLU A 161 -9.26 -33.06 2.45
CA GLU A 161 -10.62 -32.56 2.23
C GLU A 161 -10.63 -31.13 1.69
N ILE A 162 -9.79 -30.23 2.22
CA ILE A 162 -9.63 -28.87 1.69
C ILE A 162 -9.14 -28.91 0.25
N ALA A 163 -8.11 -29.72 -0.05
CA ALA A 163 -7.53 -29.82 -1.39
C ALA A 163 -8.50 -30.44 -2.43
N ALA A 164 -9.44 -31.27 -2.00
CA ALA A 164 -10.43 -31.87 -2.88
C ALA A 164 -11.57 -30.93 -3.29
N ARG A 165 -11.71 -29.78 -2.60
CA ARG A 165 -12.76 -28.80 -2.87
C ARG A 165 -12.34 -27.77 -3.89
N ASN A 166 -13.31 -27.05 -4.48
CA ASN A 166 -13.04 -25.90 -5.31
C ASN A 166 -12.45 -24.77 -4.44
N GLN A 167 -11.15 -24.51 -4.61
CA GLN A 167 -10.40 -23.57 -3.78
C GLN A 167 -10.93 -22.14 -3.89
N MET A 168 -11.44 -21.76 -5.09
CA MET A 168 -11.98 -20.43 -5.32
C MET A 168 -13.31 -20.23 -4.57
N GLU A 169 -14.25 -21.13 -4.71
CA GLU A 169 -15.55 -21.07 -4.04
C GLU A 169 -15.39 -21.08 -2.52
N LEU A 170 -14.51 -21.96 -2.03
CA LEU A 170 -14.23 -22.07 -0.61
C LEU A 170 -13.57 -20.79 -0.07
N ALA A 171 -12.61 -20.20 -0.82
CA ALA A 171 -11.96 -18.94 -0.43
C ALA A 171 -12.96 -17.78 -0.39
N GLN A 172 -13.81 -17.64 -1.41
CA GLN A 172 -14.84 -16.59 -1.44
C GLN A 172 -15.82 -16.71 -0.28
N LYS A 173 -16.26 -17.94 0.01
CA LYS A 173 -17.17 -18.23 1.12
C LYS A 173 -16.57 -17.85 2.48
N LEU A 174 -15.33 -18.27 2.75
CA LEU A 174 -14.64 -17.95 4.00
C LEU A 174 -14.30 -16.47 4.13
N GLN A 175 -13.90 -15.78 3.05
CA GLN A 175 -13.65 -14.34 3.05
C GLN A 175 -14.93 -13.53 3.26
N GLY A 176 -16.08 -14.03 2.82
CA GLY A 176 -17.40 -13.45 3.10
C GLY A 176 -17.84 -13.55 4.57
N GLY A 177 -17.08 -14.25 5.41
CA GLY A 177 -17.42 -14.47 6.82
C GLY A 177 -18.31 -15.70 7.05
N ASP A 178 -18.60 -16.47 5.99
CA ASP A 178 -19.31 -17.74 6.11
C ASP A 178 -18.40 -18.85 6.61
N THR A 179 -19.00 -19.93 7.09
CA THR A 179 -18.29 -21.13 7.52
C THR A 179 -18.55 -22.29 6.58
N GLU A 180 -17.60 -23.23 6.52
CA GLU A 180 -17.73 -24.47 5.80
C GLU A 180 -17.47 -25.66 6.72
N THR A 181 -18.35 -26.65 6.69
CA THR A 181 -18.17 -27.87 7.50
C THR A 181 -17.57 -28.98 6.66
N ILE A 182 -16.51 -29.58 7.15
CA ILE A 182 -15.90 -30.80 6.58
C ILE A 182 -15.99 -31.94 7.58
N VAL A 183 -16.03 -33.17 7.08
CA VAL A 183 -16.04 -34.36 7.92
C VAL A 183 -14.76 -35.16 7.66
N VAL A 184 -13.97 -35.35 8.71
CA VAL A 184 -12.72 -36.12 8.65
C VAL A 184 -12.78 -37.22 9.70
N ASP A 185 -12.66 -38.47 9.28
CA ASP A 185 -12.73 -39.66 10.14
C ASP A 185 -13.95 -39.66 11.10
N GLY A 186 -15.12 -39.20 10.58
CA GLY A 186 -16.35 -39.13 11.35
C GLY A 186 -16.47 -37.92 12.30
N THR A 187 -15.49 -37.03 12.30
CA THR A 187 -15.50 -35.78 13.09
C THR A 187 -15.89 -34.62 12.20
N GLU A 188 -16.89 -33.84 12.58
CA GLU A 188 -17.27 -32.62 11.93
C GLU A 188 -16.33 -31.49 12.39
N ILE A 189 -15.77 -30.77 11.42
CA ILE A 189 -14.84 -29.66 11.64
C ILE A 189 -15.38 -28.46 10.86
N VAL A 190 -15.57 -27.35 11.56
CA VAL A 190 -16.01 -26.09 10.97
C VAL A 190 -14.78 -25.29 10.60
N LEU A 191 -14.70 -24.91 9.32
CA LEU A 191 -13.68 -24.01 8.79
C LEU A 191 -14.24 -22.58 8.76
N ASP A 192 -13.45 -21.64 9.22
CA ASP A 192 -13.71 -20.21 9.15
C ASP A 192 -12.47 -19.45 8.61
N SER A 193 -12.55 -18.15 8.56
CA SER A 193 -11.46 -17.28 8.06
C SER A 193 -10.29 -17.06 9.04
N ASN A 194 -10.32 -17.66 10.24
CA ASN A 194 -9.32 -17.45 11.32
C ASN A 194 -8.23 -18.52 11.35
#